data_c486bda26d648308a263e635bbb942a2
#
_entry.id   c486bda26d648308a263e635bbb942a2
#
_cell.length_a   1.000
_cell.length_b   1.000
_cell.length_c   1.000
_cell.angle_alpha   90.00
_cell.angle_beta   90.00
_cell.angle_gamma   90.00
#
_symmetry.space_group_name_H-M   'P 1'
#
loop_
_entity.id
_entity.type
_entity.pdbx_description
1 polymer ?
#
loop_
_entity_poly.entity_id
_entity_poly.type
_entity_poly.pdbx_seq_one_letter_code
_entity_poly.pdbx_strand_id
1 'polypeptide(L)'
;MAILSLSAAGPAALATSADWTPPSAPRIVYAQGYYCLTLIVGVDRSTDDQTPQSQLTYDVFADGRRIGSMADLGSTSGVWSIQHLTHTGPNTITVKAVDAAGNRSAPSTGPSTTNVVTGYPC
;
A
#
# COMPACT_ATOMS: atom_id res chain seq x y z
N MET A 1 12.34 -42.68 -6.16
CA MET A 1 12.30 -42.09 -6.00
C MET A 1 12.26 -41.35 -6.00
N ALA A 2 12.19 -41.48 -6.12
CA ALA A 2 11.97 -40.72 -5.87
C ALA A 2 12.03 -39.85 -5.86
N ILE A 3 11.92 -39.88 -5.90
CA ILE A 3 11.85 -39.01 -5.73
C ILE A 3 12.10 -38.11 -5.67
N LEU A 4 11.96 -38.13 -5.66
CA LEU A 4 12.11 -37.17 -5.44
C LEU A 4 12.62 -36.33 -5.58
N SER A 5 12.60 -36.61 -5.83
CA SER A 5 13.00 -35.72 -5.78
C SER A 5 13.39 -34.79 -5.83
N LEU A 6 13.26 -34.93 -5.88
CA LEU A 6 13.55 -34.00 -5.75
C LEU A 6 14.09 -33.20 -5.85
N SER A 7 14.18 -33.36 -6.14
CA SER A 7 14.63 -32.53 -6.14
C SER A 7 15.10 -31.67 -6.23
N ALA A 8 15.10 -31.80 -6.46
CA ALA A 8 15.48 -31.05 -6.55
C ALA A 8 15.82 -30.17 -6.60
N ALA A 9 15.77 -30.16 -6.71
CA ALA A 9 16.06 -29.30 -6.78
C ALA A 9 16.25 -28.39 -6.87
N GLY A 10 15.98 -28.28 -6.91
CA GLY A 10 16.14 -27.17 -7.20
C GLY A 10 16.45 -26.26 -6.52
N PRO A 11 17.09 -26.08 -6.51
CA PRO A 11 17.61 -25.38 -5.68
C PRO A 11 17.15 -24.26 -5.29
N ALA A 12 17.23 -23.71 -5.75
CA ALA A 12 17.03 -22.56 -5.30
C ALA A 12 15.75 -22.31 -4.97
N ALA A 13 15.11 -22.69 -5.71
CA ALA A 13 13.86 -22.34 -5.51
C ALA A 13 13.40 -22.80 -4.29
N LEU A 14 14.00 -23.73 -3.96
CA LEU A 14 13.56 -24.19 -2.92
C LEU A 14 13.74 -23.55 -1.85
N ALA A 15 14.58 -22.95 -1.81
CA ALA A 15 14.89 -22.29 -0.67
C ALA A 15 13.90 -21.26 -0.37
N THR A 16 13.19 -20.82 -1.27
CA THR A 16 12.27 -19.80 -1.01
C THR A 16 10.98 -20.36 -0.56
N SER A 17 10.68 -20.22 0.67
CA SER A 17 9.35 -20.54 1.15
C SER A 17 8.36 -19.52 0.59
N ALA A 18 7.16 -19.95 0.36
CA ALA A 18 6.11 -19.06 -0.04
C ALA A 18 5.88 -18.02 1.04
N ASP A 19 5.67 -16.80 0.64
CA ASP A 19 5.36 -15.73 1.56
C ASP A 19 3.85 -15.65 1.77
N TRP A 20 3.41 -16.05 2.93
CA TRP A 20 2.00 -16.01 3.29
C TRP A 20 1.70 -14.93 4.31
N THR A 21 2.72 -14.24 4.78
CA THR A 21 2.56 -13.24 5.83
C THR A 21 2.37 -11.87 5.19
N PRO A 22 1.25 -11.20 5.43
CA PRO A 22 1.08 -9.86 4.89
C PRO A 22 2.00 -8.87 5.58
N PRO A 23 2.26 -7.73 4.95
CA PRO A 23 2.99 -6.64 5.61
C PRO A 23 2.19 -6.08 6.78
N SER A 24 2.85 -5.32 7.62
CA SER A 24 2.16 -4.59 8.67
C SER A 24 1.26 -3.53 8.07
N ALA A 25 0.18 -3.18 8.77
CA ALA A 25 -0.71 -2.11 8.34
C ALA A 25 0.04 -0.79 8.36
N PRO A 26 -0.06 0.03 7.32
CA PRO A 26 0.57 1.35 7.34
C PRO A 26 -0.23 2.27 8.25
N ARG A 27 0.36 3.39 8.61
CA ARG A 27 -0.32 4.41 9.37
C ARG A 27 -0.40 5.67 8.52
N ILE A 28 -1.59 6.18 8.30
CA ILE A 28 -1.76 7.43 7.60
C ILE A 28 -1.30 8.56 8.53
N VAL A 29 -0.37 9.35 8.06
CA VAL A 29 0.09 10.53 8.80
C VAL A 29 -0.47 11.81 8.19
N TYR A 30 -0.95 11.74 6.96
CA TYR A 30 -1.52 12.90 6.29
C TYR A 30 -2.47 12.44 5.20
N ALA A 31 -3.67 12.99 5.18
CA ALA A 31 -4.62 12.76 4.12
C ALA A 31 -5.46 14.03 3.99
N GLN A 32 -5.26 14.76 2.90
CA GLN A 32 -5.93 16.02 2.71
C GLN A 32 -6.38 16.19 1.26
N GLY A 33 -7.63 16.55 1.10
CA GLY A 33 -8.19 16.88 -0.20
C GLY A 33 -7.95 18.34 -0.54
N TYR A 34 -7.70 18.58 -1.80
CA TYR A 34 -7.44 19.90 -2.34
C TYR A 34 -8.28 20.15 -3.58
N TYR A 35 -8.08 21.27 -4.23
CA TYR A 35 -8.77 21.62 -5.46
C TYR A 35 -8.53 20.57 -6.55
N CYS A 36 -9.43 20.49 -7.50
CA CYS A 36 -9.31 19.57 -8.62
C CYS A 36 -9.39 18.10 -8.21
N LEU A 37 -10.12 17.80 -7.16
CA LEU A 37 -10.27 16.44 -6.67
C LEU A 37 -8.91 15.80 -6.34
N THR A 38 -7.96 16.59 -5.90
CA THR A 38 -6.62 16.12 -5.59
C THR A 38 -6.54 15.70 -4.13
N LEU A 39 -5.92 14.57 -3.89
CA LEU A 39 -5.63 14.08 -2.55
C LEU A 39 -4.11 14.00 -2.38
N ILE A 40 -3.61 14.57 -1.29
CA ILE A 40 -2.24 14.30 -0.87
C ILE A 40 -2.33 13.32 0.29
N VAL A 41 -1.66 12.20 0.16
CA VAL A 41 -1.66 11.17 1.20
C VAL A 41 -0.23 10.78 1.53
N GLY A 42 0.04 10.66 2.81
CA GLY A 42 1.32 10.21 3.32
C GLY A 42 1.11 9.15 4.39
N VAL A 43 1.95 8.15 4.38
CA VAL A 43 1.89 7.06 5.36
C VAL A 43 3.27 6.79 5.96
N ASP A 44 3.28 6.32 7.20
CA ASP A 44 4.46 5.70 7.75
C ASP A 44 4.63 4.35 7.08
N ARG A 45 5.87 3.95 6.89
CA ARG A 45 6.19 2.75 6.15
C ARG A 45 5.74 1.51 6.88
N SER A 46 5.30 0.53 6.11
CA SER A 46 5.04 -0.80 6.61
C SER A 46 6.32 -1.62 6.58
N THR A 47 6.29 -2.76 7.24
CA THR A 47 7.38 -3.73 7.20
C THR A 47 6.82 -5.08 6.80
N ASP A 48 7.69 -5.93 6.27
CA ASP A 48 7.33 -7.29 5.89
C ASP A 48 8.49 -8.21 6.25
N ASP A 49 8.19 -9.48 6.49
CA ASP A 49 9.21 -10.43 6.90
C ASP A 49 10.10 -10.91 5.76
N GLN A 50 9.64 -10.82 4.53
CA GLN A 50 10.39 -11.30 3.37
C GLN A 50 10.63 -10.23 2.30
N THR A 51 9.70 -9.31 2.12
CA THR A 51 9.82 -8.28 1.08
C THR A 51 10.69 -7.15 1.59
N PRO A 52 11.76 -6.80 0.87
CA PRO A 52 12.55 -5.62 1.23
C PRO A 52 11.70 -4.37 1.23
N GLN A 53 12.03 -3.46 2.11
CA GLN A 53 11.27 -2.22 2.29
C GLN A 53 11.05 -1.47 0.97
N SER A 54 12.07 -1.40 0.15
CA SER A 54 11.99 -0.68 -1.12
C SER A 54 11.10 -1.34 -2.17
N GLN A 55 10.63 -2.54 -1.92
CA GLN A 55 9.75 -3.27 -2.83
C GLN A 55 8.31 -3.34 -2.34
N LEU A 56 8.02 -2.75 -1.20
CA LEU A 56 6.64 -2.64 -0.75
C LEU A 56 5.92 -1.59 -1.57
N THR A 57 4.67 -1.86 -1.87
CA THR A 57 3.79 -0.88 -2.50
C THR A 57 2.57 -0.67 -1.62
N TYR A 58 1.82 0.37 -1.88
CA TYR A 58 0.68 0.73 -1.05
C TYR A 58 -0.48 1.07 -1.96
N ASP A 59 -1.58 0.36 -1.80
CA ASP A 59 -2.80 0.66 -2.53
C ASP A 59 -3.60 1.70 -1.73
N VAL A 60 -4.07 2.71 -2.41
CA VAL A 60 -4.85 3.79 -1.81
C VAL A 60 -6.31 3.62 -2.24
N PHE A 61 -7.18 3.67 -1.26
CA PHE A 61 -8.61 3.52 -1.46
C PHE A 61 -9.35 4.77 -0.98
N ALA A 62 -10.38 5.14 -1.69
CA ALA A 62 -11.32 6.16 -1.27
C ALA A 62 -12.71 5.54 -1.28
N ASP A 63 -13.39 5.59 -0.13
CA ASP A 63 -14.72 5.00 0.05
C ASP A 63 -14.77 3.53 -0.38
N GLY A 64 -13.70 2.79 -0.08
CA GLY A 64 -13.61 1.37 -0.40
C GLY A 64 -13.20 1.05 -1.84
N ARG A 65 -12.99 2.05 -2.67
CA ARG A 65 -12.58 1.84 -4.06
C ARG A 65 -11.10 2.21 -4.22
N ARG A 66 -10.33 1.34 -4.85
CA ARG A 66 -8.93 1.62 -5.12
C ARG A 66 -8.81 2.78 -6.12
N ILE A 67 -8.09 3.81 -5.75
CA ILE A 67 -7.87 4.98 -6.61
C ILE A 67 -6.45 5.07 -7.14
N GLY A 68 -5.52 4.36 -6.57
CA GLY A 68 -4.15 4.38 -7.04
C GLY A 68 -3.21 3.62 -6.12
N SER A 69 -1.93 3.78 -6.34
CA SER A 69 -0.91 3.14 -5.53
C SER A 69 0.30 4.06 -5.36
N MET A 70 1.13 3.71 -4.38
CA MET A 70 2.37 4.39 -4.08
C MET A 70 3.47 3.36 -3.96
N ALA A 71 4.70 3.74 -4.27
CA ALA A 71 5.86 2.88 -4.08
C ALA A 71 6.70 3.41 -2.93
N ASP A 72 7.26 2.50 -2.12
CA ASP A 72 8.09 2.88 -0.98
C ASP A 72 9.39 3.54 -1.42
N LEU A 73 10.04 3.00 -2.39
CA LEU A 73 11.31 3.50 -2.94
C LEU A 73 12.44 3.62 -1.91
N GLY A 74 12.28 3.01 -0.74
CA GLY A 74 13.33 3.05 0.27
C GLY A 74 13.46 4.37 1.03
N SER A 75 12.48 5.26 0.92
CA SER A 75 12.52 6.52 1.65
C SER A 75 12.47 6.30 3.16
N THR A 76 13.24 7.06 3.91
CA THR A 76 13.21 6.99 5.36
C THR A 76 12.17 7.89 6.00
N SER A 77 11.56 8.76 5.22
CA SER A 77 10.61 9.75 5.74
C SER A 77 9.16 9.41 5.46
N GLY A 78 8.88 8.16 5.14
CA GLY A 78 7.52 7.74 4.81
C GLY A 78 7.29 7.72 3.32
N VAL A 79 6.07 7.42 2.94
CA VAL A 79 5.67 7.30 1.54
C VAL A 79 4.58 8.31 1.27
N TRP A 80 4.77 9.12 0.25
CA TRP A 80 3.87 10.22 -0.08
C TRP A 80 3.49 10.17 -1.55
N SER A 81 2.27 10.54 -1.84
CA SER A 81 1.83 10.63 -3.23
C SER A 81 0.67 11.59 -3.38
N ILE A 82 0.41 11.93 -4.65
CA ILE A 82 -0.76 12.70 -5.05
C ILE A 82 -1.67 11.73 -5.77
N GLN A 83 -2.91 11.66 -5.34
CA GLN A 83 -3.93 10.80 -5.92
C GLN A 83 -5.11 11.66 -6.39
N HIS A 84 -6.03 11.05 -7.15
CA HIS A 84 -7.20 11.74 -7.64
C HIS A 84 -8.46 11.09 -7.07
N LEU A 85 -9.32 11.93 -6.50
CA LEU A 85 -10.60 11.52 -5.96
C LEU A 85 -11.70 11.66 -7.02
N THR A 86 -12.83 11.05 -6.76
CA THR A 86 -13.93 11.05 -7.75
C THR A 86 -15.05 12.02 -7.40
N HIS A 87 -15.06 12.53 -6.18
CA HIS A 87 -16.11 13.47 -5.75
C HIS A 87 -15.62 14.43 -4.68
N THR A 88 -16.30 15.56 -4.57
CA THR A 88 -16.05 16.52 -3.50
C THR A 88 -16.75 16.06 -2.22
N GLY A 89 -16.49 16.76 -1.14
CA GLY A 89 -17.04 16.43 0.16
C GLY A 89 -16.20 15.40 0.90
N PRO A 90 -16.78 14.71 1.87
CA PRO A 90 -16.01 13.76 2.66
C PRO A 90 -15.65 12.50 1.87
N ASN A 91 -14.44 12.06 2.05
CA ASN A 91 -13.94 10.81 1.50
C ASN A 91 -13.25 10.04 2.62
N THR A 92 -13.50 8.75 2.71
CA THR A 92 -12.80 7.89 3.66
C THR A 92 -11.61 7.26 2.96
N ILE A 93 -10.41 7.57 3.45
CA ILE A 93 -9.18 7.12 2.85
C ILE A 93 -8.63 5.93 3.61
N THR A 94 -8.26 4.90 2.89
CA THR A 94 -7.64 3.71 3.44
C THR A 94 -6.42 3.37 2.60
N VAL A 95 -5.38 2.89 3.24
CA VAL A 95 -4.17 2.45 2.55
C VAL A 95 -3.86 1.04 3.02
N LYS A 96 -3.49 0.17 2.10
CA LYS A 96 -3.03 -1.18 2.41
C LYS A 96 -1.68 -1.41 1.79
N ALA A 97 -0.75 -1.92 2.56
CA ALA A 97 0.55 -2.31 2.04
C ALA A 97 0.44 -3.64 1.30
N VAL A 98 1.24 -3.78 0.26
CA VAL A 98 1.27 -4.99 -0.55
C VAL A 98 2.71 -5.45 -0.68
N ASP A 99 2.99 -6.71 -0.38
CA ASP A 99 4.33 -7.26 -0.50
C ASP A 99 4.59 -7.81 -1.91
N ALA A 100 5.79 -8.31 -2.13
CA ALA A 100 6.18 -8.82 -3.44
C ALA A 100 5.38 -10.07 -3.85
N ALA A 101 4.84 -10.80 -2.89
CA ALA A 101 4.03 -11.98 -3.17
C ALA A 101 2.56 -11.63 -3.40
N GLY A 102 2.18 -10.37 -3.23
CA GLY A 102 0.80 -9.94 -3.42
C GLY A 102 -0.05 -9.98 -2.17
N ASN A 103 0.51 -10.28 -1.01
CA ASN A 103 -0.25 -10.26 0.23
C ASN A 103 -0.53 -8.81 0.64
N ARG A 104 -1.74 -8.56 1.06
CA ARG A 104 -2.16 -7.22 1.48
C ARG A 104 -2.30 -7.13 2.97
N SER A 105 -1.89 -6.02 3.52
CA SER A 105 -2.02 -5.74 4.95
C SER A 105 -3.46 -5.51 5.36
N ALA A 106 -3.70 -5.46 6.66
CA ALA A 106 -4.92 -4.89 7.19
C ALA A 106 -5.00 -3.41 6.79
N PRO A 107 -6.19 -2.82 6.84
CA PRO A 107 -6.34 -1.40 6.52
C PRO A 107 -5.48 -0.53 7.40
N SER A 108 -5.09 0.62 6.86
CA SER A 108 -4.27 1.59 7.57
C SER A 108 -4.91 2.05 8.86
N THR A 109 -4.08 2.47 9.80
CA THR A 109 -4.48 3.16 11.02
C THR A 109 -4.27 4.67 10.84
N GLY A 110 -4.65 5.44 11.82
CA GLY A 110 -4.50 6.90 11.80
C GLY A 110 -5.67 7.59 11.12
N PRO A 111 -5.53 8.89 10.82
CA PRO A 111 -6.62 9.66 10.22
C PRO A 111 -7.04 9.06 8.88
N SER A 112 -8.33 8.83 8.72
CA SER A 112 -8.84 8.18 7.52
C SER A 112 -9.84 9.04 6.76
N THR A 113 -10.33 10.10 7.34
CA THR A 113 -11.33 10.94 6.69
C THR A 113 -10.71 12.24 6.25
N THR A 114 -10.97 12.61 5.01
CA THR A 114 -10.60 13.90 4.49
C THR A 114 -11.78 14.53 3.78
N ASN A 115 -11.81 15.86 3.79
CA ASN A 115 -12.80 16.59 3.04
C ASN A 115 -12.14 17.22 1.83
N VAL A 116 -12.68 16.92 0.67
CA VAL A 116 -12.22 17.59 -0.53
C VAL A 116 -12.83 18.97 -0.55
N VAL A 117 -12.00 19.95 -0.81
CA VAL A 117 -12.47 21.32 -0.90
C VAL A 117 -13.47 21.41 -2.02
N THR A 118 -14.64 21.91 -1.68
CA THR A 118 -15.72 22.04 -2.64
C THR A 118 -15.47 23.23 -3.54
N GLY A 119 -16.00 23.19 -4.70
CA GLY A 119 -16.14 24.38 -5.50
C GLY A 119 -15.17 24.58 -6.65
N TYR A 120 -14.23 23.70 -6.83
CA TYR A 120 -13.34 23.83 -7.97
C TYR A 120 -13.10 22.48 -8.64
N PRO A 121 -14.11 21.99 -9.35
CA PRO A 121 -13.83 20.86 -10.23
C PRO A 121 -12.92 21.41 -11.32
N CYS A 122 -11.92 20.66 -11.64
CA CYS A 122 -11.07 21.06 -12.76
C CYS A 122 -11.44 20.32 -14.03
#